data_6f216279b9051d8d43a62af9348c043c
#
_entry.id   6f216279b9051d8d43a62af9348c043c
#
_cell.length_a   1.000
_cell.length_b   1.000
_cell.length_c   1.000
_cell.angle_alpha   90.00
_cell.angle_beta   90.00
_cell.angle_gamma   90.00
#
_symmetry.space_group_name_H-M   'P 1'
#
loop_
_entity.id
_entity.type
_entity.pdbx_description
1 polymer ?
#
loop_
_entity_poly.entity_id
_entity_poly.type
_entity_poly.pdbx_seq_one_letter_code
_entity_poly.pdbx_strand_id
1 'polypeptide(L)'
;MSAIPAKIAGVKNIIMTVPSPSGKINPLILAAAELCDIKDIFKVGGAQAIGSLTYGTKTIRPVDIIVGPGNQWVAEAKKQVLGEVNIDMMAGPSEILIVADKNNNPDWVAYDMLAQAEHDESAQSILITDNEIFAKQVNASIKKELKRLNRSDIIEKSLKKNGIIIVIKNLKTSSDLINKIAPEHLSLMFKNCQNIEKNIFNAGVIFMGKWTPEAMGDYIPVSYTHLRAHETL
;
A
#
# COMPACT_ATOMS: atom_id res chain seq x y z
N MET A 1 13.91 3.74 -0.07
CA MET A 1 13.04 4.17 -1.19
C MET A 1 12.97 5.70 -1.26
N SER A 2 12.48 6.44 -0.28
CA SER A 2 12.32 7.92 -0.35
C SER A 2 13.63 8.72 -0.47
N ALA A 3 14.73 8.24 0.10
CA ALA A 3 16.00 8.95 0.13
C ALA A 3 16.66 9.13 -1.25
N ILE A 4 16.59 8.12 -2.12
CA ILE A 4 17.20 8.18 -3.45
C ILE A 4 16.50 9.21 -4.34
N PRO A 5 15.16 9.22 -4.48
CA PRO A 5 14.45 10.28 -5.20
C PRO A 5 14.74 11.69 -4.65
N ALA A 6 14.78 11.84 -3.32
CA ALA A 6 15.12 13.13 -2.70
C ALA A 6 16.51 13.61 -3.09
N LYS A 7 17.51 12.73 -3.11
CA LYS A 7 18.86 13.08 -3.55
C LYS A 7 18.91 13.46 -5.03
N ILE A 8 18.25 12.70 -5.89
CA ILE A 8 18.17 13.01 -7.33
C ILE A 8 17.50 14.37 -7.55
N ALA A 9 16.48 14.69 -6.76
CA ALA A 9 15.81 16.00 -6.76
C ALA A 9 16.67 17.14 -6.16
N GLY A 10 17.87 16.86 -5.68
CA GLY A 10 18.79 17.86 -5.15
C GLY A 10 18.50 18.30 -3.71
N VAL A 11 17.73 17.51 -2.94
CA VAL A 11 17.49 17.79 -1.51
C VAL A 11 18.81 17.66 -0.74
N LYS A 12 19.23 18.75 -0.11
CA LYS A 12 20.54 18.82 0.57
C LYS A 12 20.54 18.18 1.96
N ASN A 13 19.45 18.34 2.71
CA ASN A 13 19.35 17.88 4.09
C ASN A 13 18.25 16.82 4.19
N ILE A 14 18.63 15.59 4.44
CA ILE A 14 17.71 14.47 4.62
C ILE A 14 17.85 13.97 6.05
N ILE A 15 16.76 14.04 6.81
CA ILE A 15 16.67 13.53 8.18
C ILE A 15 15.88 12.22 8.15
N MET A 16 16.36 11.19 8.81
CA MET A 16 15.67 9.92 8.98
C MET A 16 15.24 9.72 10.43
N THR A 17 13.96 9.41 10.63
CA THR A 17 13.43 8.97 11.93
C THR A 17 13.11 7.49 11.89
N VAL A 18 13.49 6.75 12.93
CA VAL A 18 13.31 5.30 13.02
C VAL A 18 12.71 4.93 14.37
N PRO A 19 11.53 4.31 14.41
CA PRO A 19 10.99 3.74 15.64
C PRO A 19 11.96 2.72 16.23
N SER A 20 12.29 2.85 17.49
CA SER A 20 13.25 1.98 18.17
C SER A 20 12.72 1.59 19.56
N PRO A 21 11.65 0.76 19.66
CA PRO A 21 10.96 0.47 20.91
C PRO A 21 11.87 -0.14 21.99
N SER A 22 12.92 -0.86 21.59
CA SER A 22 13.92 -1.43 22.51
C SER A 22 15.23 -0.64 22.53
N GLY A 23 15.23 0.60 22.03
CA GLY A 23 16.45 1.42 21.89
C GLY A 23 17.42 0.93 20.80
N LYS A 24 17.10 -0.18 20.12
CA LYS A 24 17.93 -0.79 19.07
C LYS A 24 17.34 -0.52 17.69
N ILE A 25 18.20 -0.10 16.74
CA ILE A 25 17.88 -0.02 15.33
C ILE A 25 18.40 -1.30 14.66
N ASN A 26 17.61 -1.84 13.71
CA ASN A 26 18.08 -2.95 12.89
C ASN A 26 19.33 -2.51 12.10
N PRO A 27 20.44 -3.26 12.15
CA PRO A 27 21.67 -2.90 11.42
C PRO A 27 21.47 -2.72 9.91
N LEU A 28 20.53 -3.44 9.29
CA LEU A 28 20.23 -3.30 7.87
C LEU A 28 19.64 -1.91 7.54
N ILE A 29 18.89 -1.31 8.45
CA ILE A 29 18.36 0.06 8.28
C ILE A 29 19.52 1.06 8.29
N LEU A 30 20.48 0.88 9.20
CA LEU A 30 21.66 1.74 9.27
C LEU A 30 22.55 1.57 8.05
N ALA A 31 22.75 0.34 7.57
CA ALA A 31 23.49 0.08 6.35
C ALA A 31 22.82 0.73 5.12
N ALA A 32 21.51 0.66 5.02
CA ALA A 32 20.76 1.32 3.95
C ALA A 32 20.86 2.85 4.03
N ALA A 33 20.82 3.42 5.23
CA ALA A 33 21.02 4.85 5.45
C ALA A 33 22.44 5.30 5.04
N GLU A 34 23.45 4.52 5.40
CA GLU A 34 24.85 4.75 4.99
C GLU A 34 25.02 4.73 3.47
N LEU A 35 24.46 3.73 2.79
CA LEU A 35 24.45 3.66 1.32
C LEU A 35 23.75 4.86 0.68
N CYS A 36 22.75 5.42 1.37
CA CYS A 36 22.07 6.65 0.96
C CYS A 36 22.74 7.92 1.51
N ASP A 37 23.90 7.84 2.15
CA ASP A 37 24.62 8.97 2.77
C ASP A 37 23.70 9.85 3.63
N ILE A 38 22.84 9.21 4.45
CA ILE A 38 21.99 9.87 5.43
C ILE A 38 22.74 9.92 6.75
N LYS A 39 23.06 11.11 7.22
CA LYS A 39 23.86 11.34 8.44
C LYS A 39 23.00 11.62 9.67
N ASP A 40 21.87 12.28 9.48
CA ASP A 40 20.97 12.66 10.57
C ASP A 40 19.91 11.57 10.77
N ILE A 41 20.15 10.69 11.77
CA ILE A 41 19.26 9.57 12.11
C ILE A 41 18.81 9.70 13.56
N PHE A 42 17.50 9.79 13.77
CA PHE A 42 16.91 9.94 15.09
C PHE A 42 16.04 8.73 15.47
N LYS A 43 16.24 8.24 16.72
CA LYS A 43 15.48 7.11 17.28
C LYS A 43 14.12 7.57 17.81
N VAL A 44 13.28 8.06 16.93
CA VAL A 44 11.93 8.52 17.25
C VAL A 44 10.98 8.05 16.14
N GLY A 45 9.74 7.73 16.50
CA GLY A 45 8.70 7.28 15.57
C GLY A 45 7.32 7.78 16.02
N GLY A 46 6.28 7.36 15.27
CA GLY A 46 4.91 7.71 15.60
C GLY A 46 4.60 9.20 15.42
N ALA A 47 3.55 9.68 16.08
CA ALA A 47 3.17 11.07 16.08
C ALA A 47 4.26 12.00 16.63
N GLN A 48 5.09 11.50 17.55
CA GLN A 48 6.21 12.23 18.14
C GLN A 48 7.27 12.61 17.09
N ALA A 49 7.54 11.71 16.13
CA ALA A 49 8.44 12.02 15.02
C ALA A 49 7.87 13.13 14.15
N ILE A 50 6.57 13.06 13.82
CA ILE A 50 5.89 14.07 13.00
C ILE A 50 5.97 15.45 13.71
N GLY A 51 5.58 15.53 14.96
CA GLY A 51 5.65 16.78 15.72
C GLY A 51 7.09 17.33 15.84
N SER A 52 8.07 16.45 16.09
CA SER A 52 9.48 16.86 16.19
C SER A 52 10.03 17.38 14.85
N LEU A 53 9.65 16.77 13.74
CA LEU A 53 10.07 17.21 12.40
C LEU A 53 9.36 18.51 11.97
N THR A 54 8.12 18.70 12.39
CA THR A 54 7.34 19.91 12.05
C THR A 54 7.82 21.13 12.82
N TYR A 55 7.87 21.01 14.15
CA TYR A 55 8.11 22.18 15.04
C TYR A 55 9.57 22.29 15.49
N GLY A 56 10.37 21.26 15.24
CA GLY A 56 11.72 21.19 15.75
C GLY A 56 11.80 20.85 17.24
N THR A 57 13.00 20.52 17.66
CA THR A 57 13.40 20.30 19.06
C THR A 57 14.78 20.90 19.30
N LYS A 58 15.36 20.71 20.47
CA LYS A 58 16.75 21.12 20.72
C LYS A 58 17.76 20.39 19.82
N THR A 59 17.41 19.21 19.31
CA THR A 59 18.31 18.34 18.54
C THR A 59 17.84 18.08 17.11
N ILE A 60 16.55 18.18 16.84
CA ILE A 60 15.97 17.96 15.51
C ILE A 60 15.54 19.32 14.96
N ARG A 61 16.04 19.68 13.79
CA ARG A 61 15.62 20.89 13.10
C ARG A 61 14.27 20.63 12.43
N PRO A 62 13.39 21.66 12.35
CA PRO A 62 12.17 21.54 11.55
C PRO A 62 12.52 21.32 10.08
N VAL A 63 11.64 20.63 9.36
CA VAL A 63 11.81 20.28 7.95
C VAL A 63 10.75 20.93 7.08
N ASP A 64 11.03 21.05 5.79
CA ASP A 64 10.09 21.62 4.81
C ASP A 64 9.05 20.60 4.33
N ILE A 65 9.40 19.29 4.38
CA ILE A 65 8.53 18.21 3.94
C ILE A 65 8.78 16.92 4.75
N ILE A 66 7.72 16.23 5.10
CA ILE A 66 7.74 14.92 5.76
C ILE A 66 7.22 13.86 4.79
N VAL A 67 8.05 12.87 4.49
CA VAL A 67 7.71 11.76 3.58
C VAL A 67 7.88 10.41 4.28
N GLY A 68 7.08 9.44 3.88
CA GLY A 68 7.17 8.06 4.36
C GLY A 68 5.88 7.52 4.94
N PRO A 69 5.72 6.19 4.92
CA PRO A 69 4.54 5.52 5.44
C PRO A 69 4.50 5.54 6.97
N GLY A 70 3.33 5.30 7.53
CA GLY A 70 3.14 5.17 8.95
C GLY A 70 1.78 4.57 9.30
N ASN A 71 1.61 4.22 10.56
CA ASN A 71 0.33 3.74 11.07
C ASN A 71 -0.70 4.88 11.18
N GLN A 72 -1.93 4.55 11.59
CA GLN A 72 -3.03 5.51 11.77
C GLN A 72 -2.66 6.74 12.62
N TRP A 73 -1.79 6.59 13.62
CA TRP A 73 -1.33 7.70 14.47
C TRP A 73 -0.39 8.65 13.73
N VAL A 74 0.45 8.11 12.85
CA VAL A 74 1.31 8.91 11.98
C VAL A 74 0.48 9.63 10.92
N ALA A 75 -0.50 8.94 10.33
CA ALA A 75 -1.42 9.54 9.35
C ALA A 75 -2.22 10.69 9.97
N GLU A 76 -2.78 10.48 11.17
CA GLU A 76 -3.51 11.53 11.89
C GLU A 76 -2.58 12.71 12.27
N ALA A 77 -1.37 12.43 12.75
CA ALA A 77 -0.40 13.49 13.05
C ALA A 77 -0.01 14.29 11.80
N LYS A 78 0.23 13.62 10.66
CA LYS A 78 0.48 14.31 9.38
C LYS A 78 -0.68 15.23 8.98
N LYS A 79 -1.92 14.77 9.18
CA LYS A 79 -3.12 15.56 8.91
C LYS A 79 -3.18 16.82 9.76
N GLN A 80 -2.84 16.71 11.05
CA GLN A 80 -2.88 17.85 11.98
C GLN A 80 -1.82 18.90 11.70
N VAL A 81 -0.69 18.53 11.10
CA VAL A 81 0.39 19.46 10.75
C VAL A 81 0.33 19.95 9.30
N LEU A 82 -0.71 19.56 8.56
CA LEU A 82 -0.90 20.01 7.18
C LEU A 82 -1.10 21.53 7.15
N GLY A 83 -0.26 22.22 6.37
CA GLY A 83 -0.22 23.67 6.33
C GLY A 83 0.95 24.28 7.13
N GLU A 84 1.45 23.59 8.16
CA GLU A 84 2.69 23.95 8.85
C GLU A 84 3.93 23.37 8.16
N VAL A 85 3.81 22.14 7.67
CA VAL A 85 4.85 21.42 6.93
C VAL A 85 4.21 20.68 5.75
N ASN A 86 4.92 20.55 4.64
CA ASN A 86 4.46 19.74 3.53
C ASN A 86 4.53 18.25 3.87
N ILE A 87 3.60 17.46 3.35
CA ILE A 87 3.58 16.00 3.49
C ILE A 87 3.48 15.34 2.10
N ASP A 88 3.92 14.10 2.00
CA ASP A 88 3.82 13.31 0.76
C ASP A 88 2.36 13.01 0.39
N MET A 89 1.65 12.37 1.31
CA MET A 89 0.25 12.01 1.12
C MET A 89 -0.40 11.68 2.47
N MET A 90 -1.72 11.74 2.51
CA MET A 90 -2.50 11.16 3.60
C MET A 90 -2.80 9.71 3.25
N ALA A 91 -2.00 8.78 3.82
CA ALA A 91 -2.20 7.37 3.62
C ALA A 91 -3.50 6.90 4.29
N GLY A 92 -4.40 6.32 3.49
CA GLY A 92 -5.47 5.46 3.98
C GLY A 92 -4.96 4.06 4.33
N PRO A 93 -5.83 3.15 4.77
CA PRO A 93 -5.50 1.73 4.81
C PRO A 93 -5.21 1.23 3.40
N SER A 94 -4.20 0.36 3.26
CA SER A 94 -3.87 -0.23 1.97
C SER A 94 -4.98 -1.13 1.46
N GLU A 95 -5.32 -1.02 0.17
CA GLU A 95 -6.48 -1.69 -0.44
C GLU A 95 -6.09 -2.38 -1.74
N ILE A 96 -6.59 -3.62 -1.91
CA ILE A 96 -6.55 -4.32 -3.20
C ILE A 96 -7.94 -4.78 -3.61
N LEU A 97 -8.29 -4.52 -4.85
CA LEU A 97 -9.43 -5.11 -5.54
C LEU A 97 -8.94 -5.98 -6.70
N ILE A 98 -9.21 -7.26 -6.64
CA ILE A 98 -8.87 -8.22 -7.69
C ILE A 98 -10.14 -8.58 -8.46
N VAL A 99 -10.10 -8.49 -9.78
CA VAL A 99 -11.17 -8.96 -10.67
C VAL A 99 -10.61 -10.14 -11.47
N ALA A 100 -11.05 -11.36 -11.16
CA ALA A 100 -10.48 -12.58 -11.72
C ALA A 100 -11.55 -13.57 -12.19
N ASP A 101 -11.33 -14.18 -13.36
CA ASP A 101 -12.16 -15.27 -13.87
C ASP A 101 -11.60 -16.65 -13.42
N LYS A 102 -12.38 -17.70 -13.68
CA LYS A 102 -12.03 -19.09 -13.34
C LYS A 102 -10.78 -19.66 -14.06
N ASN A 103 -10.21 -18.95 -15.04
CA ASN A 103 -9.02 -19.38 -15.77
C ASN A 103 -7.72 -18.99 -15.05
N ASN A 104 -7.84 -18.30 -13.91
CA ASN A 104 -6.72 -18.00 -13.04
C ASN A 104 -6.42 -19.13 -12.07
N ASN A 105 -5.20 -19.15 -11.54
CA ASN A 105 -4.85 -20.04 -10.45
C ASN A 105 -5.40 -19.47 -9.13
N PRO A 106 -6.27 -20.19 -8.40
CA PRO A 106 -6.82 -19.70 -7.12
C PRO A 106 -5.76 -19.40 -6.07
N ASP A 107 -4.64 -20.14 -6.07
CA ASP A 107 -3.55 -19.91 -5.11
C ASP A 107 -2.87 -18.55 -5.36
N TRP A 108 -2.70 -18.13 -6.61
CA TRP A 108 -2.10 -16.83 -6.93
C TRP A 108 -2.98 -15.67 -6.48
N VAL A 109 -4.28 -15.76 -6.75
CA VAL A 109 -5.25 -14.74 -6.29
C VAL A 109 -5.29 -14.71 -4.76
N ALA A 110 -5.22 -15.88 -4.10
CA ALA A 110 -5.14 -15.95 -2.65
C ALA A 110 -3.87 -15.28 -2.11
N TYR A 111 -2.72 -15.47 -2.75
CA TYR A 111 -1.46 -14.82 -2.35
C TYR A 111 -1.52 -13.30 -2.47
N ASP A 112 -2.08 -12.76 -3.54
CA ASP A 112 -2.24 -11.30 -3.69
C ASP A 112 -3.18 -10.74 -2.59
N MET A 113 -4.28 -11.43 -2.27
CA MET A 113 -5.16 -11.03 -1.17
C MET A 113 -4.47 -11.10 0.19
N LEU A 114 -3.66 -12.14 0.44
CA LEU A 114 -2.91 -12.33 1.67
C LEU A 114 -1.77 -11.30 1.81
N ALA A 115 -1.06 -11.01 0.73
CA ALA A 115 0.00 -10.01 0.69
C ALA A 115 -0.53 -8.62 1.12
N GLN A 116 -1.72 -8.24 0.63
CA GLN A 116 -2.34 -7.00 1.05
C GLN A 116 -2.81 -7.06 2.51
N ALA A 117 -3.43 -8.17 2.93
CA ALA A 117 -3.97 -8.31 4.27
C ALA A 117 -2.89 -8.32 5.38
N GLU A 118 -1.63 -8.67 5.05
CA GLU A 118 -0.54 -8.70 6.02
C GLU A 118 0.02 -7.29 6.37
N HIS A 119 -0.31 -6.26 5.59
CA HIS A 119 0.19 -4.91 5.86
C HIS A 119 -0.30 -4.36 7.19
N ASP A 120 -1.62 -4.44 7.45
CA ASP A 120 -2.24 -3.90 8.66
C ASP A 120 -3.60 -4.55 8.92
N GLU A 121 -4.09 -4.53 10.17
CA GLU A 121 -5.41 -5.04 10.55
C GLU A 121 -6.57 -4.28 9.86
N SER A 122 -6.33 -3.06 9.36
CA SER A 122 -7.28 -2.25 8.60
C SER A 122 -7.20 -2.44 7.09
N ALA A 123 -6.21 -3.18 6.57
CA ALA A 123 -6.06 -3.44 5.15
C ALA A 123 -7.32 -4.11 4.57
N GLN A 124 -7.64 -3.78 3.31
CA GLN A 124 -8.80 -4.30 2.61
C GLN A 124 -8.39 -5.17 1.43
N SER A 125 -8.94 -6.38 1.34
CA SER A 125 -8.70 -7.32 0.25
C SER A 125 -10.03 -7.79 -0.34
N ILE A 126 -10.33 -7.40 -1.57
CA ILE A 126 -11.59 -7.70 -2.24
C ILE A 126 -11.33 -8.52 -3.51
N LEU A 127 -12.09 -9.59 -3.69
CA LEU A 127 -12.16 -10.35 -4.95
C LEU A 127 -13.53 -10.19 -5.60
N ILE A 128 -13.55 -9.84 -6.88
CA ILE A 128 -14.73 -9.95 -7.75
C ILE A 128 -14.49 -11.08 -8.74
N THR A 129 -15.41 -12.01 -8.84
CA THR A 129 -15.38 -13.11 -9.82
C THR A 129 -16.76 -13.39 -10.39
N ASP A 130 -16.82 -14.07 -11.53
CA ASP A 130 -18.07 -14.55 -12.14
C ASP A 130 -18.32 -16.05 -11.91
N ASN A 131 -17.54 -16.68 -11.03
CA ASN A 131 -17.60 -18.13 -10.80
C ASN A 131 -17.56 -18.49 -9.31
N GLU A 132 -18.64 -19.06 -8.81
CA GLU A 132 -18.77 -19.47 -7.39
C GLU A 132 -17.78 -20.56 -6.99
N ILE A 133 -17.46 -21.49 -7.91
CA ILE A 133 -16.50 -22.58 -7.62
C ILE A 133 -15.12 -21.97 -7.44
N PHE A 134 -14.73 -21.05 -8.30
CA PHE A 134 -13.47 -20.33 -8.20
C PHE A 134 -13.40 -19.50 -6.90
N ALA A 135 -14.47 -18.81 -6.53
CA ALA A 135 -14.56 -18.09 -5.26
C ALA A 135 -14.30 -19.01 -4.05
N LYS A 136 -14.90 -20.21 -4.05
CA LYS A 136 -14.69 -21.21 -3.01
C LYS A 136 -13.25 -21.75 -2.99
N GLN A 137 -12.64 -21.94 -4.17
CA GLN A 137 -11.26 -22.39 -4.28
C GLN A 137 -10.28 -21.34 -3.72
N VAL A 138 -10.46 -20.04 -4.07
CA VAL A 138 -9.64 -18.96 -3.52
C VAL A 138 -9.77 -18.90 -2.00
N ASN A 139 -10.99 -18.98 -1.47
CA ASN A 139 -11.20 -18.98 -0.02
C ASN A 139 -10.55 -20.20 0.67
N ALA A 140 -10.55 -21.36 0.02
CA ALA A 140 -9.86 -22.56 0.53
C ALA A 140 -8.34 -22.37 0.53
N SER A 141 -7.79 -21.77 -0.54
CA SER A 141 -6.35 -21.44 -0.64
C SER A 141 -5.93 -20.42 0.43
N ILE A 142 -6.72 -19.37 0.66
CA ILE A 142 -6.48 -18.42 1.75
C ILE A 142 -6.38 -19.14 3.10
N LYS A 143 -7.36 -20.00 3.44
CA LYS A 143 -7.36 -20.75 4.71
C LYS A 143 -6.19 -21.71 4.86
N LYS A 144 -5.73 -22.30 3.76
CA LYS A 144 -4.58 -23.20 3.72
C LYS A 144 -3.29 -22.45 3.97
N GLU A 145 -3.06 -21.37 3.25
CA GLU A 145 -1.81 -20.62 3.29
C GLU A 145 -1.67 -19.76 4.56
N LEU A 146 -2.77 -19.26 5.11
CA LEU A 146 -2.78 -18.49 6.36
C LEU A 146 -2.05 -19.24 7.51
N LYS A 147 -2.15 -20.57 7.56
CA LYS A 147 -1.50 -21.39 8.59
C LYS A 147 0.04 -21.40 8.51
N ARG A 148 0.61 -20.96 7.40
CA ARG A 148 2.05 -20.99 7.11
C ARG A 148 2.71 -19.62 7.22
N LEU A 149 1.92 -18.56 7.31
CA LEU A 149 2.43 -17.19 7.29
C LEU A 149 2.77 -16.69 8.70
N ASN A 150 3.89 -15.99 8.82
CA ASN A 150 4.39 -15.49 10.10
C ASN A 150 3.50 -14.41 10.74
N ARG A 151 2.72 -13.65 9.93
CA ARG A 151 1.82 -12.59 10.39
C ARG A 151 0.36 -13.00 10.35
N SER A 152 0.07 -14.29 10.54
CA SER A 152 -1.28 -14.88 10.46
C SER A 152 -2.32 -14.12 11.30
N ASP A 153 -1.98 -13.65 12.50
CA ASP A 153 -2.89 -12.93 13.37
C ASP A 153 -3.38 -11.60 12.77
N ILE A 154 -2.48 -10.85 12.12
CA ILE A 154 -2.80 -9.58 11.46
C ILE A 154 -3.68 -9.86 10.24
N ILE A 155 -3.26 -10.83 9.42
CA ILE A 155 -3.97 -11.24 8.21
C ILE A 155 -5.39 -11.70 8.55
N GLU A 156 -5.54 -12.53 9.58
CA GLU A 156 -6.86 -13.06 10.00
C GLU A 156 -7.79 -11.93 10.42
N LYS A 157 -7.31 -10.98 11.22
CA LYS A 157 -8.09 -9.80 11.63
C LYS A 157 -8.49 -8.93 10.44
N SER A 158 -7.55 -8.66 9.53
CA SER A 158 -7.80 -7.89 8.30
C SER A 158 -8.87 -8.56 7.45
N LEU A 159 -8.68 -9.84 7.09
CA LEU A 159 -9.63 -10.59 6.26
C LEU A 159 -11.00 -10.77 6.91
N LYS A 160 -11.05 -10.97 8.23
CA LYS A 160 -12.33 -11.10 8.96
C LYS A 160 -13.14 -9.82 8.94
N LYS A 161 -12.48 -8.67 8.98
CA LYS A 161 -13.13 -7.36 9.04
C LYS A 161 -13.37 -6.78 7.64
N ASN A 162 -12.39 -6.88 6.74
CA ASN A 162 -12.33 -6.17 5.48
C ASN A 162 -12.09 -7.09 4.26
N GLY A 163 -12.02 -8.41 4.45
CA GLY A 163 -11.91 -9.38 3.35
C GLY A 163 -13.28 -9.69 2.74
N ILE A 164 -13.44 -9.52 1.42
CA ILE A 164 -14.72 -9.72 0.73
C ILE A 164 -14.49 -10.50 -0.56
N ILE A 165 -15.35 -11.48 -0.83
CA ILE A 165 -15.45 -12.14 -2.13
C ILE A 165 -16.85 -11.88 -2.71
N ILE A 166 -16.92 -11.25 -3.86
CA ILE A 166 -18.14 -10.87 -4.54
C ILE A 166 -18.28 -11.70 -5.82
N VAL A 167 -19.41 -12.40 -5.97
CA VAL A 167 -19.70 -13.14 -7.20
C VAL A 167 -20.73 -12.36 -8.01
N ILE A 168 -20.37 -12.01 -9.23
CA ILE A 168 -21.24 -11.28 -10.18
C ILE A 168 -21.53 -12.13 -11.42
N LYS A 169 -22.53 -11.78 -12.18
CA LYS A 169 -22.91 -12.58 -13.38
C LYS A 169 -21.93 -12.41 -14.55
N ASN A 170 -21.27 -11.26 -14.66
CA ASN A 170 -20.41 -10.95 -15.81
C ASN A 170 -19.34 -9.93 -15.44
N LEU A 171 -18.06 -10.29 -15.55
CA LEU A 171 -16.94 -9.40 -15.24
C LEU A 171 -16.88 -8.16 -16.16
N LYS A 172 -17.43 -8.22 -17.35
CA LYS A 172 -17.45 -7.07 -18.28
C LYS A 172 -18.31 -5.90 -17.76
N THR A 173 -19.16 -6.13 -16.78
CA THR A 173 -20.02 -5.10 -16.16
C THR A 173 -19.53 -4.69 -14.78
N SER A 174 -18.30 -5.04 -14.44
CA SER A 174 -17.73 -4.74 -13.10
C SER A 174 -17.27 -3.30 -12.93
N SER A 175 -17.15 -2.50 -13.99
CA SER A 175 -16.63 -1.12 -13.93
C SER A 175 -17.39 -0.23 -12.94
N ASP A 176 -18.72 -0.31 -12.91
CA ASP A 176 -19.52 0.49 -11.98
C ASP A 176 -19.26 0.11 -10.51
N LEU A 177 -19.10 -1.18 -10.25
CA LEU A 177 -18.77 -1.66 -8.91
C LEU A 177 -17.34 -1.27 -8.52
N ILE A 178 -16.38 -1.40 -9.44
CA ILE A 178 -15.00 -0.97 -9.26
C ILE A 178 -14.96 0.52 -8.92
N ASN A 179 -15.63 1.36 -9.70
CA ASN A 179 -15.67 2.81 -9.48
C ASN A 179 -16.34 3.20 -8.16
N LYS A 180 -17.32 2.42 -7.67
CA LYS A 180 -17.94 2.64 -6.35
C LYS A 180 -17.03 2.24 -5.20
N ILE A 181 -16.23 1.18 -5.36
CA ILE A 181 -15.24 0.74 -4.38
C ILE A 181 -14.07 1.73 -4.36
N ALA A 182 -13.67 2.24 -5.54
CA ALA A 182 -12.56 3.19 -5.70
C ALA A 182 -11.24 2.71 -5.06
N PRO A 183 -10.73 1.52 -5.42
CA PRO A 183 -9.61 0.91 -4.73
C PRO A 183 -8.29 1.65 -4.99
N GLU A 184 -7.37 1.60 -4.02
CA GLU A 184 -5.98 2.03 -4.20
C GLU A 184 -5.29 1.20 -5.29
N HIS A 185 -5.35 -0.13 -5.17
CA HIS A 185 -4.78 -1.06 -6.13
C HIS A 185 -5.89 -1.90 -6.78
N LEU A 186 -5.93 -1.90 -8.11
CA LEU A 186 -6.86 -2.70 -8.90
C LEU A 186 -6.11 -3.70 -9.77
N SER A 187 -6.39 -4.99 -9.60
CA SER A 187 -5.85 -6.06 -10.44
C SER A 187 -6.92 -6.65 -11.35
N LEU A 188 -6.72 -6.57 -12.67
CA LEU A 188 -7.64 -7.08 -13.69
C LEU A 188 -7.06 -8.36 -14.32
N MET A 189 -7.48 -9.52 -13.82
CA MET A 189 -6.97 -10.85 -14.17
C MET A 189 -7.94 -11.66 -15.02
N PHE A 190 -8.49 -11.10 -16.10
CA PHE A 190 -9.37 -11.82 -17.03
C PHE A 190 -9.14 -11.41 -18.48
N LYS A 191 -9.59 -12.25 -19.41
CA LYS A 191 -9.39 -12.03 -20.82
C LYS A 191 -10.14 -10.78 -21.32
N ASN A 192 -9.45 -9.94 -22.10
CA ASN A 192 -9.97 -8.68 -22.66
C ASN A 192 -10.38 -7.63 -21.58
N CYS A 193 -9.67 -7.62 -20.45
CA CYS A 193 -9.90 -6.62 -19.38
C CYS A 193 -9.67 -5.18 -19.87
N GLN A 194 -8.91 -4.95 -20.95
CA GLN A 194 -8.74 -3.64 -21.60
C GLN A 194 -10.05 -2.99 -22.01
N ASN A 195 -11.11 -3.80 -22.24
CA ASN A 195 -12.40 -3.27 -22.65
C ASN A 195 -13.14 -2.56 -21.52
N ILE A 196 -12.88 -2.91 -20.28
CA ILE A 196 -13.50 -2.25 -19.11
C ILE A 196 -12.61 -1.18 -18.50
N GLU A 197 -11.29 -1.25 -18.72
CA GLU A 197 -10.33 -0.30 -18.18
C GLU A 197 -10.72 1.15 -18.53
N LYS A 198 -11.17 1.40 -19.76
CA LYS A 198 -11.60 2.71 -20.24
C LYS A 198 -12.78 3.31 -19.45
N ASN A 199 -13.54 2.47 -18.75
CA ASN A 199 -14.67 2.87 -17.92
C ASN A 199 -14.35 2.89 -16.43
N ILE A 200 -13.06 2.74 -16.07
CA ILE A 200 -12.58 2.79 -14.69
C ILE A 200 -11.93 4.16 -14.47
N PHE A 201 -12.53 4.94 -13.59
CA PHE A 201 -12.10 6.31 -13.30
C PHE A 201 -11.56 6.45 -11.89
N ASN A 202 -11.96 5.56 -10.97
CA ASN A 202 -11.68 5.64 -9.55
C ASN A 202 -10.82 4.46 -9.10
N ALA A 203 -9.58 4.37 -9.59
CA ALA A 203 -8.57 3.44 -9.10
C ALA A 203 -7.22 4.15 -9.06
N GLY A 204 -6.45 3.94 -8.00
CA GLY A 204 -5.13 4.57 -7.85
C GLY A 204 -4.12 4.01 -8.85
N VAL A 205 -3.97 2.68 -8.88
CA VAL A 205 -3.10 1.95 -9.83
C VAL A 205 -3.86 0.76 -10.41
N ILE A 206 -3.69 0.50 -11.71
CA ILE A 206 -4.31 -0.65 -12.40
C ILE A 206 -3.23 -1.62 -12.88
N PHE A 207 -3.27 -2.86 -12.37
CA PHE A 207 -2.44 -3.98 -12.80
C PHE A 207 -3.22 -4.84 -13.79
N MET A 208 -2.70 -5.03 -14.99
CA MET A 208 -3.41 -5.71 -16.07
C MET A 208 -2.75 -7.04 -16.42
N GLY A 209 -3.55 -8.09 -16.36
CA GLY A 209 -3.11 -9.45 -16.73
C GLY A 209 -2.71 -10.30 -15.53
N LYS A 210 -2.85 -11.62 -15.68
CA LYS A 210 -2.64 -12.63 -14.63
C LYS A 210 -1.19 -12.77 -14.14
N TRP A 211 -0.24 -12.16 -14.84
CA TRP A 211 1.19 -12.21 -14.54
C TRP A 211 1.72 -10.92 -13.91
N THR A 212 0.84 -10.00 -13.56
CA THR A 212 1.18 -8.70 -13.01
C THR A 212 0.65 -8.59 -11.57
N PRO A 213 1.30 -9.23 -10.59
CA PRO A 213 0.90 -9.10 -9.19
C PRO A 213 1.13 -7.69 -8.69
N GLU A 214 0.35 -7.25 -7.72
CA GLU A 214 0.41 -5.91 -7.13
C GLU A 214 1.81 -5.59 -6.59
N ALA A 215 2.47 -6.56 -5.94
CA ALA A 215 3.81 -6.39 -5.40
C ALA A 215 4.87 -5.96 -6.45
N MET A 216 4.64 -6.21 -7.75
CA MET A 216 5.53 -5.69 -8.81
C MET A 216 5.47 -4.17 -8.93
N GLY A 217 4.40 -3.54 -8.46
CA GLY A 217 4.23 -2.09 -8.50
C GLY A 217 5.33 -1.34 -7.75
N ASP A 218 5.88 -1.93 -6.70
CA ASP A 218 6.96 -1.34 -5.91
C ASP A 218 8.36 -1.50 -6.52
N TYR A 219 8.53 -2.42 -7.45
CA TYR A 219 9.86 -2.80 -7.95
C TYR A 219 10.12 -2.47 -9.43
N ILE A 220 9.11 -2.54 -10.28
CA ILE A 220 9.28 -2.39 -11.74
C ILE A 220 8.81 -1.04 -12.25
N PRO A 221 7.58 -0.58 -12.03
CA PRO A 221 7.21 0.78 -12.36
C PRO A 221 7.85 1.73 -11.37
N VAL A 222 8.26 2.87 -11.83
CA VAL A 222 8.70 3.96 -10.95
C VAL A 222 7.44 4.55 -10.30
N SER A 223 6.89 3.80 -9.34
CA SER A 223 5.56 4.06 -8.77
C SER A 223 5.41 5.44 -8.12
N TYR A 224 6.52 6.10 -7.77
CA TYR A 224 6.52 7.45 -7.21
C TYR A 224 6.57 8.59 -8.23
N THR A 225 6.75 8.30 -9.53
CA THR A 225 6.84 9.33 -10.57
C THR A 225 5.62 9.38 -11.48
N HIS A 226 4.71 8.41 -11.39
CA HIS A 226 3.49 8.33 -12.20
C HIS A 226 2.23 8.13 -11.35
N LEU A 227 2.21 8.63 -10.13
CA LEU A 227 0.95 9.06 -9.58
C LEU A 227 0.45 10.13 -10.54
N ARG A 228 -0.46 9.76 -11.43
CA ARG A 228 -1.32 10.75 -12.04
C ARG A 228 -1.97 11.44 -10.85
N ALA A 229 -1.44 12.61 -10.50
CA ALA A 229 -2.23 13.55 -9.77
C ALA A 229 -3.52 13.66 -10.59
N HIS A 230 -4.60 13.12 -10.08
CA HIS A 230 -5.89 13.54 -10.51
C HIS A 230 -5.90 15.01 -10.13
N GLU A 231 -5.61 15.87 -11.09
CA GLU A 231 -6.03 17.24 -11.04
C GLU A 231 -7.54 17.20 -10.88
N THR A 232 -7.97 17.14 -9.65
CA THR A 232 -9.32 17.52 -9.28
C THR A 232 -9.32 19.04 -9.42
N LEU A 233 -9.86 19.50 -10.53
CA LEU A 233 -10.41 20.81 -10.66
C LEU A 233 -11.45 21.08 -9.56
#